data_e505e90d387a8d2013264b726f74d3e2
#
_entry.id   e505e90d387a8d2013264b726f74d3e2
#
_cell.length_a   1.000
_cell.length_b   1.000
_cell.length_c   1.000
_cell.angle_alpha   90.00
_cell.angle_beta   90.00
_cell.angle_gamma   90.00
#
_symmetry.space_group_name_H-M   'P 1'
#
loop_
_entity.id
_entity.type
_entity.pdbx_description
1 polymer ?
#
loop_
_entity_poly.entity_id
_entity_poly.type
_entity_poly.pdbx_seq_one_letter_code
_entity_poly.pdbx_strand_id
1 'polypeptide(L)'
;MCNKYGVVVLPAPVVPRCAARTHPIRRCNQERLQKRMTQTLSVPAVLSVCKLDRRTARTRAALRKALAEEIDATGDLTSVTVTGVTERAGLTRRTFYSHYKDIPDLVLHIEKEALAELRPAVEQLARVNLAELREAIDSYKPCPGATEMLRSIRKHGFYLRPLLGNGGDPAFQDKLKHLVYEVIAQRALHDLDPRALGPFFDYYLTFAISAEVGVLIRWLIGGMRESDEQMAGLMTGLMFVAPGDLYGKPIKLDVPRFALATLVLGEENND
;
A
#
# COMPACT_ATOMS: atom_id res chain seq x y z
N MET A 1 33.36 13.08 31.39
CA MET A 1 32.48 13.60 32.45
C MET A 1 31.06 13.15 32.13
N CYS A 2 30.50 12.25 32.90
CA CYS A 2 29.15 11.75 32.70
C CYS A 2 28.11 12.79 33.16
N ASN A 3 27.18 13.10 32.29
CA ASN A 3 26.03 13.94 32.61
C ASN A 3 24.94 13.07 33.21
N LYS A 4 24.13 13.66 34.09
CA LYS A 4 23.14 13.06 35.01
C LYS A 4 21.99 12.25 34.36
N TYR A 5 22.03 12.05 33.02
CA TYR A 5 20.97 11.35 32.24
C TYR A 5 21.49 10.22 31.32
N GLY A 6 22.73 9.74 31.55
CA GLY A 6 23.19 8.48 30.93
C GLY A 6 23.32 8.46 29.39
N VAL A 7 23.41 9.62 28.72
CA VAL A 7 23.58 9.69 27.26
C VAL A 7 25.06 9.80 26.93
N VAL A 8 25.61 8.78 26.26
CA VAL A 8 26.96 8.76 25.73
C VAL A 8 26.97 9.56 24.43
N VAL A 9 27.55 10.75 24.45
CA VAL A 9 27.81 11.57 23.25
C VAL A 9 29.14 11.12 22.65
N LEU A 10 29.10 10.53 21.47
CA LEU A 10 30.29 10.21 20.68
C LEU A 10 30.79 11.48 19.97
N PRO A 11 32.11 11.74 19.97
CA PRO A 11 32.68 12.91 19.28
C PRO A 11 32.61 12.75 17.75
N ALA A 12 32.35 13.87 17.06
CA ALA A 12 32.32 13.96 15.60
C ALA A 12 33.68 13.61 14.98
N PRO A 13 33.71 13.00 13.79
CA PRO A 13 34.97 12.66 13.12
C PRO A 13 35.68 13.91 12.63
N VAL A 14 36.96 14.04 12.97
CA VAL A 14 37.88 15.08 12.54
C VAL A 14 38.21 14.83 11.07
N VAL A 15 37.87 15.75 10.18
CA VAL A 15 38.28 15.74 8.77
C VAL A 15 39.67 16.35 8.64
N PRO A 16 40.69 15.65 8.12
CA PRO A 16 42.01 16.25 7.91
C PRO A 16 42.01 17.22 6.74
N ARG A 17 42.41 18.46 6.97
CA ARG A 17 42.74 19.45 5.92
C ARG A 17 43.98 18.99 5.15
N CYS A 18 43.81 18.58 3.91
CA CYS A 18 44.93 18.38 2.98
C CYS A 18 45.31 19.68 2.31
N ALA A 19 46.56 20.09 2.52
CA ALA A 19 47.20 21.24 1.91
C ALA A 19 47.39 21.03 0.40
N ALA A 20 47.16 22.08 -0.37
CA ALA A 20 47.33 22.11 -1.81
C ALA A 20 48.82 21.91 -2.19
N ARG A 21 49.08 20.91 -3.04
CA ARG A 21 50.27 20.87 -3.92
C ARG A 21 49.79 20.62 -5.35
N THR A 22 50.04 21.63 -6.17
CA THR A 22 49.83 21.66 -7.62
C THR A 22 50.76 20.74 -8.34
N HIS A 23 50.27 19.78 -9.10
CA HIS A 23 51.02 19.00 -10.11
C HIS A 23 50.22 18.91 -11.42
N PRO A 24 50.88 19.11 -12.60
CA PRO A 24 50.25 19.41 -13.90
C PRO A 24 49.97 18.14 -14.75
N ILE A 25 49.48 17.02 -14.21
CA ILE A 25 49.26 15.78 -14.99
C ILE A 25 47.76 15.39 -15.03
N ARG A 26 46.82 16.29 -14.80
CA ARG A 26 45.39 15.95 -14.78
C ARG A 26 44.52 16.51 -15.93
N ARG A 27 45.09 17.16 -16.95
CA ARG A 27 44.33 17.66 -18.09
C ARG A 27 43.96 16.61 -19.14
N CYS A 28 44.69 15.50 -19.24
CA CYS A 28 44.47 14.49 -20.30
C CYS A 28 43.33 13.51 -20.00
N ASN A 29 42.89 13.35 -18.73
CA ASN A 29 41.85 12.39 -18.37
C ASN A 29 40.43 12.98 -18.36
N GLN A 30 40.28 14.29 -18.22
CA GLN A 30 38.96 14.94 -18.28
C GLN A 30 38.38 14.99 -19.72
N GLU A 31 39.23 15.20 -20.70
CA GLU A 31 38.77 15.22 -22.12
C GLU A 31 38.37 13.81 -22.62
N ARG A 32 38.98 12.75 -22.10
CA ARG A 32 38.58 11.36 -22.42
C ARG A 32 37.28 10.94 -21.74
N LEU A 33 36.98 11.45 -20.57
CA LEU A 33 35.70 11.21 -19.88
C LEU A 33 34.58 12.03 -20.50
N GLN A 34 34.84 13.25 -20.92
CA GLN A 34 33.85 14.09 -21.59
C GLN A 34 33.48 13.57 -22.99
N LYS A 35 34.44 12.98 -23.72
CA LYS A 35 34.17 12.30 -25.01
C LYS A 35 33.37 10.98 -24.88
N ARG A 36 33.39 10.33 -23.70
CA ARG A 36 32.54 9.17 -23.44
C ARG A 36 31.10 9.50 -23.05
N MET A 37 30.84 10.70 -22.53
CA MET A 37 29.50 11.15 -22.15
C MET A 37 28.70 11.76 -23.32
N THR A 38 29.33 12.00 -24.48
CA THR A 38 28.69 12.50 -25.70
C THR A 38 28.47 11.43 -26.76
N GLN A 39 28.59 10.12 -26.43
CA GLN A 39 27.97 9.11 -27.26
C GLN A 39 26.46 9.18 -27.02
N THR A 40 25.80 10.10 -27.67
CA THR A 40 24.37 10.16 -27.87
C THR A 40 23.89 8.78 -28.29
N LEU A 41 23.12 8.14 -27.42
CA LEU A 41 22.28 7.01 -27.81
C LEU A 41 21.49 7.47 -29.05
N SER A 42 21.70 6.81 -30.18
CA SER A 42 21.07 7.20 -31.42
C SER A 42 19.54 7.20 -31.24
N VAL A 43 18.87 8.26 -31.72
CA VAL A 43 17.41 8.43 -31.63
C VAL A 43 16.62 7.16 -31.99
N PRO A 44 17.05 6.29 -32.94
CA PRO A 44 16.40 5.01 -33.18
C PRO A 44 16.47 4.01 -32.04
N ALA A 45 17.53 3.99 -31.20
CA ALA A 45 17.61 3.09 -30.06
C ALA A 45 16.63 3.48 -28.95
N VAL A 46 16.48 4.78 -28.66
CA VAL A 46 15.52 5.30 -27.68
C VAL A 46 14.07 5.03 -28.12
N LEU A 47 13.77 5.21 -29.39
CA LEU A 47 12.45 4.90 -29.97
C LEU A 47 12.14 3.40 -29.97
N SER A 48 13.14 2.54 -30.14
CA SER A 48 12.99 1.08 -30.07
C SER A 48 12.69 0.60 -28.65
N VAL A 49 13.39 1.11 -27.64
CA VAL A 49 13.14 0.80 -26.21
C VAL A 49 11.74 1.28 -25.80
N CYS A 50 11.35 2.50 -26.19
CA CYS A 50 10.02 3.04 -25.89
C CYS A 50 8.89 2.24 -26.56
N LYS A 51 9.09 1.71 -27.77
CA LYS A 51 8.11 0.85 -28.47
C LYS A 51 8.00 -0.54 -27.81
N LEU A 52 9.13 -1.11 -27.38
CA LEU A 52 9.17 -2.40 -26.69
C LEU A 52 8.44 -2.31 -25.35
N ASP A 53 8.68 -1.24 -24.61
CA ASP A 53 8.05 -0.98 -23.32
C ASP A 53 6.52 -0.83 -23.45
N ARG A 54 6.05 -0.06 -24.45
CA ARG A 54 4.61 0.09 -24.72
C ARG A 54 3.94 -1.23 -25.12
N ARG A 55 4.62 -2.08 -25.90
CA ARG A 55 4.09 -3.38 -26.28
C ARG A 55 3.97 -4.31 -25.06
N THR A 56 4.99 -4.34 -24.24
CA THR A 56 5.01 -5.10 -22.98
C THR A 56 3.89 -4.64 -22.04
N ALA A 57 3.71 -3.34 -21.88
CA ALA A 57 2.64 -2.76 -21.05
C ALA A 57 1.24 -3.15 -21.56
N ARG A 58 1.02 -3.11 -22.88
CA ARG A 58 -0.26 -3.55 -23.49
C ARG A 58 -0.52 -5.03 -23.27
N THR A 59 0.51 -5.87 -23.44
CA THR A 59 0.41 -7.32 -23.21
C THR A 59 0.04 -7.61 -21.75
N ARG A 60 0.72 -6.98 -20.80
CA ARG A 60 0.41 -7.13 -19.35
C ARG A 60 -1.00 -6.67 -19.03
N ALA A 61 -1.44 -5.53 -19.55
CA ALA A 61 -2.81 -5.04 -19.35
C ALA A 61 -3.87 -6.00 -19.93
N ALA A 62 -3.62 -6.60 -21.12
CA ALA A 62 -4.50 -7.58 -21.72
C ALA A 62 -4.58 -8.87 -20.89
N LEU A 63 -3.44 -9.38 -20.38
CA LEU A 63 -3.41 -10.56 -19.51
C LEU A 63 -4.09 -10.30 -18.17
N ARG A 64 -3.90 -9.13 -17.56
CA ARG A 64 -4.59 -8.72 -16.32
C ARG A 64 -6.10 -8.70 -16.50
N LYS A 65 -6.58 -8.10 -17.60
CA LYS A 65 -8.01 -8.05 -17.93
C LYS A 65 -8.56 -9.46 -18.14
N ALA A 66 -7.87 -10.26 -18.94
CA ALA A 66 -8.29 -11.64 -19.23
C ALA A 66 -8.32 -12.53 -17.98
N LEU A 67 -7.36 -12.39 -17.05
CA LEU A 67 -7.38 -13.08 -15.78
C LEU A 67 -8.62 -12.72 -14.97
N ALA A 68 -8.93 -11.42 -14.85
CA ALA A 68 -10.11 -10.94 -14.12
C ALA A 68 -11.41 -11.51 -14.69
N GLU A 69 -11.55 -11.48 -16.01
CA GLU A 69 -12.71 -12.04 -16.72
C GLU A 69 -12.80 -13.58 -16.60
N GLU A 70 -11.66 -14.26 -16.52
CA GLU A 70 -11.62 -15.71 -16.36
C GLU A 70 -12.01 -16.12 -14.94
N ILE A 71 -11.56 -15.38 -13.92
CA ILE A 71 -12.01 -15.60 -12.52
C ILE A 71 -13.53 -15.37 -12.42
N ASP A 72 -14.06 -14.29 -13.00
CA ASP A 72 -15.50 -14.02 -13.00
C ASP A 72 -16.29 -15.14 -13.73
N ALA A 73 -15.74 -15.74 -14.79
CA ALA A 73 -16.39 -16.78 -15.56
C ALA A 73 -16.35 -18.15 -14.87
N THR A 74 -15.22 -18.50 -14.24
CA THR A 74 -15.03 -19.79 -13.55
C THR A 74 -15.57 -19.77 -12.12
N GLY A 75 -15.66 -18.57 -11.52
CA GLY A 75 -16.01 -18.38 -10.12
C GLY A 75 -14.91 -18.77 -9.13
N ASP A 76 -13.75 -19.24 -9.62
CA ASP A 76 -12.65 -19.71 -8.78
C ASP A 76 -11.30 -19.60 -9.50
N LEU A 77 -10.38 -18.87 -8.87
CA LEU A 77 -9.00 -18.66 -9.35
C LEU A 77 -8.25 -19.99 -9.55
N THR A 78 -8.53 -21.00 -8.74
CA THR A 78 -7.87 -22.34 -8.86
C THR A 78 -8.25 -23.08 -10.13
N SER A 79 -9.38 -22.74 -10.72
CA SER A 79 -9.88 -23.28 -12.00
C SER A 79 -9.36 -22.54 -13.23
N VAL A 80 -8.68 -21.41 -13.04
CA VAL A 80 -8.17 -20.59 -14.14
C VAL A 80 -6.96 -21.27 -14.81
N THR A 81 -6.97 -21.32 -16.15
CA THR A 81 -5.91 -21.92 -16.94
C THR A 81 -5.19 -20.92 -17.82
N VAL A 82 -3.91 -21.21 -18.16
CA VAL A 82 -3.15 -20.40 -19.12
C VAL A 82 -3.85 -20.33 -20.48
N THR A 83 -4.51 -21.43 -20.88
CA THR A 83 -5.29 -21.48 -22.12
C THR A 83 -6.44 -20.50 -22.10
N GLY A 84 -7.29 -20.56 -21.08
CA GLY A 84 -8.44 -19.65 -20.93
C GLY A 84 -8.01 -18.19 -20.92
N VAL A 85 -6.98 -17.84 -20.12
CA VAL A 85 -6.45 -16.47 -20.06
C VAL A 85 -5.89 -16.02 -21.43
N THR A 86 -5.13 -16.86 -22.14
CA THR A 86 -4.54 -16.45 -23.43
C THR A 86 -5.56 -16.33 -24.55
N GLU A 87 -6.55 -17.23 -24.61
CA GLU A 87 -7.67 -17.14 -25.55
C GLU A 87 -8.46 -15.85 -25.35
N ARG A 88 -8.81 -15.53 -24.11
CA ARG A 88 -9.52 -14.32 -23.74
C ARG A 88 -8.73 -13.04 -24.02
N ALA A 89 -7.40 -13.09 -23.80
CA ALA A 89 -6.52 -11.98 -24.11
C ALA A 89 -6.23 -11.80 -25.61
N GLY A 90 -6.60 -12.75 -26.47
CA GLY A 90 -6.21 -12.79 -27.89
C GLY A 90 -4.70 -12.95 -28.07
N LEU A 91 -4.04 -13.68 -27.19
CA LEU A 91 -2.59 -13.87 -27.17
C LEU A 91 -2.23 -15.36 -27.31
N THR A 92 -0.98 -15.63 -27.71
CA THR A 92 -0.47 -17.01 -27.74
C THR A 92 0.08 -17.43 -26.38
N ARG A 93 0.07 -18.75 -26.07
CA ARG A 93 0.74 -19.30 -24.89
C ARG A 93 2.23 -18.93 -24.85
N ARG A 94 2.91 -18.86 -25.99
CA ARG A 94 4.31 -18.42 -26.09
C ARG A 94 4.46 -16.97 -25.58
N THR A 95 3.52 -16.10 -25.92
CA THR A 95 3.50 -14.72 -25.41
C THR A 95 3.31 -14.71 -23.89
N PHE A 96 2.41 -15.52 -23.36
CA PHE A 96 2.22 -15.66 -21.90
C PHE A 96 3.53 -16.05 -21.20
N TYR A 97 4.14 -17.17 -21.64
CA TYR A 97 5.36 -17.70 -21.04
C TYR A 97 6.61 -16.81 -21.23
N SER A 98 6.56 -15.82 -22.13
CA SER A 98 7.60 -14.79 -22.21
C SER A 98 7.50 -13.72 -21.10
N HIS A 99 6.37 -13.65 -20.36
CA HIS A 99 6.11 -12.70 -19.30
C HIS A 99 5.95 -13.35 -17.93
N TYR A 100 5.34 -14.52 -17.85
CA TYR A 100 4.96 -15.21 -16.61
C TYR A 100 5.20 -16.71 -16.73
N LYS A 101 5.54 -17.34 -15.60
CA LYS A 101 5.79 -18.80 -15.54
C LYS A 101 4.48 -19.61 -15.61
N ASP A 102 3.49 -19.13 -14.86
CA ASP A 102 2.19 -19.81 -14.66
C ASP A 102 1.14 -18.78 -14.19
N ILE A 103 -0.08 -19.23 -13.89
CA ILE A 103 -1.15 -18.37 -13.37
C ILE A 103 -0.81 -17.79 -11.99
N PRO A 104 -0.28 -18.55 -11.02
CA PRO A 104 0.16 -17.97 -9.75
C PRO A 104 1.19 -16.84 -9.90
N ASP A 105 2.15 -16.96 -10.83
CA ASP A 105 3.13 -15.91 -11.10
C ASP A 105 2.47 -14.66 -11.70
N LEU A 106 1.49 -14.82 -12.61
CA LEU A 106 0.69 -13.71 -13.14
C LEU A 106 -0.08 -13.00 -12.02
N VAL A 107 -0.75 -13.75 -11.14
CA VAL A 107 -1.50 -13.22 -10.00
C VAL A 107 -0.58 -12.41 -9.08
N LEU A 108 0.56 -13.01 -8.68
CA LEU A 108 1.54 -12.36 -7.81
C LEU A 108 2.03 -11.02 -8.38
N HIS A 109 2.27 -10.95 -9.69
CA HIS A 109 2.69 -9.71 -10.34
C HIS A 109 1.58 -8.65 -10.35
N ILE A 110 0.33 -9.05 -10.63
CA ILE A 110 -0.82 -8.13 -10.62
C ILE A 110 -1.04 -7.58 -9.20
N GLU A 111 -1.00 -8.40 -8.18
CA GLU A 111 -1.15 -8.00 -6.79
C GLU A 111 -0.05 -7.03 -6.35
N LYS A 112 1.22 -7.35 -6.70
CA LYS A 112 2.36 -6.48 -6.41
C LYS A 112 2.22 -5.11 -7.08
N GLU A 113 1.78 -5.08 -8.35
CA GLU A 113 1.51 -3.82 -9.07
C GLU A 113 0.36 -3.05 -8.38
N ALA A 114 -0.74 -3.73 -8.02
CA ALA A 114 -1.88 -3.11 -7.34
C ALA A 114 -1.49 -2.50 -5.99
N LEU A 115 -0.73 -3.23 -5.16
CA LEU A 115 -0.25 -2.71 -3.87
C LEU A 115 0.69 -1.51 -4.05
N ALA A 116 1.57 -1.54 -5.08
CA ALA A 116 2.45 -0.42 -5.38
C ALA A 116 1.66 0.83 -5.86
N GLU A 117 0.58 0.63 -6.62
CA GLU A 117 -0.29 1.72 -7.07
C GLU A 117 -1.14 2.31 -5.92
N LEU A 118 -1.53 1.49 -4.93
CA LEU A 118 -2.31 1.94 -3.77
C LEU A 118 -1.47 2.59 -2.67
N ARG A 119 -0.20 2.19 -2.51
CA ARG A 119 0.69 2.67 -1.45
C ARG A 119 0.74 4.19 -1.30
N PRO A 120 0.90 5.02 -2.36
CA PRO A 120 0.95 6.47 -2.21
C PRO A 120 -0.33 7.07 -1.62
N ALA A 121 -1.49 6.51 -1.96
CA ALA A 121 -2.77 6.98 -1.43
C ALA A 121 -2.93 6.60 0.05
N VAL A 122 -2.50 5.41 0.46
CA VAL A 122 -2.46 4.98 1.87
C VAL A 122 -1.50 5.85 2.67
N GLU A 123 -0.32 6.16 2.12
CA GLU A 123 0.66 7.06 2.75
C GLU A 123 0.11 8.48 2.91
N GLN A 124 -0.68 8.97 1.95
CA GLN A 124 -1.33 10.28 2.05
C GLN A 124 -2.36 10.28 3.19
N LEU A 125 -3.22 9.28 3.28
CA LEU A 125 -4.18 9.13 4.37
C LEU A 125 -3.50 9.04 5.73
N ALA A 126 -2.41 8.30 5.83
CA ALA A 126 -1.66 8.18 7.07
C ALA A 126 -1.03 9.50 7.53
N ARG A 127 -0.93 10.52 6.70
CA ARG A 127 -0.41 11.86 7.05
C ARG A 127 -1.47 12.78 7.66
N VAL A 128 -2.74 12.43 7.56
CA VAL A 128 -3.82 13.23 8.14
C VAL A 128 -3.63 13.29 9.66
N ASN A 129 -3.60 14.49 10.20
CA ASN A 129 -3.49 14.67 11.64
C ASN A 129 -4.86 14.69 12.32
N LEU A 130 -4.84 14.58 13.63
CA LEU A 130 -6.08 14.47 14.44
C LEU A 130 -6.97 15.74 14.33
N ALA A 131 -6.37 16.92 14.13
CA ALA A 131 -7.11 18.17 13.99
C ALA A 131 -7.85 18.23 12.65
N GLU A 132 -7.18 17.86 11.54
CA GLU A 132 -7.79 17.76 10.21
C GLU A 132 -8.91 16.73 10.17
N LEU A 133 -8.70 15.57 10.81
CA LEU A 133 -9.71 14.53 10.92
C LEU A 133 -10.93 15.02 11.70
N ARG A 134 -10.72 15.71 12.82
CA ARG A 134 -11.79 16.30 13.63
C ARG A 134 -12.56 17.36 12.83
N GLU A 135 -11.90 18.25 12.13
CA GLU A 135 -12.54 19.26 11.28
C GLU A 135 -13.40 18.60 10.18
N ALA A 136 -12.90 17.53 9.57
CA ALA A 136 -13.67 16.79 8.58
C ALA A 136 -14.97 16.21 9.19
N ILE A 137 -14.88 15.58 10.38
CA ILE A 137 -16.03 15.02 11.10
C ILE A 137 -17.02 16.10 11.49
N ASP A 138 -16.57 17.19 12.10
CA ASP A 138 -17.42 18.29 12.56
C ASP A 138 -18.13 18.99 11.35
N SER A 139 -17.52 18.93 10.15
CA SER A 139 -18.06 19.47 8.90
C SER A 139 -18.84 18.43 8.06
N TYR A 140 -19.02 17.20 8.54
CA TYR A 140 -19.63 16.10 7.79
C TYR A 140 -18.95 15.82 6.45
N LYS A 141 -17.62 15.96 6.38
CA LYS A 141 -16.81 15.70 5.19
C LYS A 141 -16.01 14.40 5.34
N PRO A 142 -15.65 13.76 4.20
CA PRO A 142 -14.71 12.66 4.22
C PRO A 142 -13.35 13.05 4.80
N CYS A 143 -12.65 12.07 5.38
CA CYS A 143 -11.24 12.22 5.74
C CYS A 143 -10.43 12.73 4.52
N PRO A 144 -9.55 13.73 4.69
CA PRO A 144 -8.73 14.25 3.59
C PRO A 144 -7.98 13.14 2.85
N GLY A 145 -8.09 13.10 1.52
CA GLY A 145 -7.48 12.07 0.68
C GLY A 145 -8.27 10.76 0.52
N ALA A 146 -9.31 10.53 1.33
CA ALA A 146 -10.11 9.30 1.24
C ALA A 146 -10.87 9.18 -0.10
N THR A 147 -11.44 10.27 -0.60
CA THR A 147 -12.15 10.27 -1.89
C THR A 147 -11.20 9.95 -3.05
N GLU A 148 -10.00 10.51 -3.06
CA GLU A 148 -8.97 10.24 -4.08
C GLU A 148 -8.51 8.80 -4.04
N MET A 149 -8.34 8.22 -2.86
CA MET A 149 -8.01 6.80 -2.69
C MET A 149 -9.12 5.92 -3.27
N LEU A 150 -10.36 6.16 -2.92
CA LEU A 150 -11.50 5.37 -3.43
C LEU A 150 -11.68 5.53 -4.94
N ARG A 151 -11.43 6.72 -5.48
CA ARG A 151 -11.42 6.95 -6.94
C ARG A 151 -10.34 6.12 -7.63
N SER A 152 -9.15 6.04 -7.04
CA SER A 152 -8.07 5.19 -7.54
C SER A 152 -8.47 3.70 -7.49
N ILE A 153 -9.08 3.24 -6.40
CA ILE A 153 -9.56 1.88 -6.26
C ILE A 153 -10.65 1.57 -7.28
N ARG A 154 -11.63 2.47 -7.48
CA ARG A 154 -12.68 2.32 -8.50
C ARG A 154 -12.12 2.16 -9.91
N LYS A 155 -11.11 2.94 -10.26
CA LYS A 155 -10.42 2.84 -11.56
C LYS A 155 -9.86 1.44 -11.81
N HIS A 156 -9.41 0.77 -10.75
CA HIS A 156 -8.81 -0.57 -10.78
C HIS A 156 -9.81 -1.68 -10.41
N GLY A 157 -11.05 -1.32 -10.13
CA GLY A 157 -12.10 -2.22 -9.67
C GLY A 157 -12.38 -3.41 -10.57
N PHE A 158 -12.12 -3.29 -11.89
CA PHE A 158 -12.37 -4.35 -12.86
C PHE A 158 -11.53 -5.61 -12.60
N TYR A 159 -10.33 -5.49 -12.03
CA TYR A 159 -9.51 -6.65 -11.66
C TYR A 159 -9.39 -6.85 -10.13
N LEU A 160 -9.52 -5.76 -9.34
CA LEU A 160 -9.51 -5.88 -7.88
C LEU A 160 -10.72 -6.66 -7.36
N ARG A 161 -11.91 -6.45 -7.96
CA ARG A 161 -13.14 -7.14 -7.56
C ARG A 161 -13.04 -8.66 -7.65
N PRO A 162 -12.68 -9.27 -8.79
CA PRO A 162 -12.54 -10.72 -8.86
C PRO A 162 -11.40 -11.26 -8.01
N LEU A 163 -10.28 -10.55 -7.89
CA LEU A 163 -9.13 -10.99 -7.07
C LEU A 163 -9.40 -10.92 -5.57
N LEU A 164 -10.13 -9.91 -5.08
CA LEU A 164 -10.49 -9.75 -3.67
C LEU A 164 -11.82 -10.42 -3.31
N GLY A 165 -12.59 -10.87 -4.31
CA GLY A 165 -13.84 -11.56 -4.13
C GLY A 165 -13.70 -13.01 -3.67
N ASN A 166 -14.84 -13.68 -3.45
CA ASN A 166 -14.89 -15.05 -2.91
C ASN A 166 -14.15 -16.11 -3.77
N GLY A 167 -14.04 -15.86 -5.08
CA GLY A 167 -13.31 -16.75 -6.00
C GLY A 167 -11.88 -16.31 -6.31
N GLY A 168 -11.38 -15.28 -5.65
CA GLY A 168 -10.05 -14.72 -5.87
C GLY A 168 -8.96 -15.34 -5.01
N ASP A 169 -7.92 -14.54 -4.70
CA ASP A 169 -6.83 -14.94 -3.80
C ASP A 169 -7.10 -14.45 -2.36
N PRO A 170 -7.41 -15.34 -1.40
CA PRO A 170 -7.59 -14.94 0.00
C PRO A 170 -6.36 -14.25 0.59
N ALA A 171 -5.15 -14.64 0.16
CA ALA A 171 -3.92 -14.03 0.63
C ALA A 171 -3.75 -12.57 0.17
N PHE A 172 -4.43 -12.14 -0.89
CA PHE A 172 -4.36 -10.75 -1.34
C PHE A 172 -5.03 -9.78 -0.35
N GLN A 173 -6.11 -10.19 0.29
CA GLN A 173 -6.74 -9.40 1.37
C GLN A 173 -5.76 -9.15 2.53
N ASP A 174 -5.00 -10.18 2.92
CA ASP A 174 -4.03 -10.06 4.00
C ASP A 174 -2.81 -9.20 3.58
N LYS A 175 -2.36 -9.32 2.33
CA LYS A 175 -1.32 -8.42 1.78
C LYS A 175 -1.76 -6.96 1.79
N LEU A 176 -3.04 -6.68 1.48
CA LEU A 176 -3.61 -5.32 1.52
C LEU A 176 -3.66 -4.79 2.97
N LYS A 177 -4.16 -5.58 3.92
CA LYS A 177 -4.15 -5.23 5.35
C LYS A 177 -2.73 -4.95 5.85
N HIS A 178 -1.77 -5.79 5.45
CA HIS A 178 -0.37 -5.64 5.83
C HIS A 178 0.24 -4.35 5.28
N LEU A 179 -0.04 -3.98 4.02
CA LEU A 179 0.36 -2.70 3.46
C LEU A 179 -0.14 -1.52 4.31
N VAL A 180 -1.42 -1.53 4.67
CA VAL A 180 -2.02 -0.46 5.48
C VAL A 180 -1.40 -0.43 6.88
N TYR A 181 -1.22 -1.60 7.51
CA TYR A 181 -0.57 -1.73 8.80
C TYR A 181 0.85 -1.17 8.81
N GLU A 182 1.69 -1.57 7.84
CA GLU A 182 3.07 -1.07 7.72
C GLU A 182 3.12 0.46 7.64
N VAL A 183 2.28 1.06 6.79
CA VAL A 183 2.27 2.52 6.58
C VAL A 183 1.83 3.25 7.84
N ILE A 184 0.78 2.77 8.51
CA ILE A 184 0.27 3.39 9.75
C ILE A 184 1.25 3.18 10.91
N ALA A 185 1.80 1.99 11.08
CA ALA A 185 2.76 1.69 12.14
C ALA A 185 4.04 2.53 12.00
N GLN A 186 4.56 2.69 10.78
CA GLN A 186 5.71 3.56 10.53
C GLN A 186 5.42 5.01 10.94
N ARG A 187 4.21 5.51 10.66
CA ARG A 187 3.81 6.86 11.06
C ARG A 187 3.65 7.01 12.57
N ALA A 188 2.99 6.06 13.21
CA ALA A 188 2.76 6.08 14.65
C ALA A 188 4.07 6.13 15.44
N LEU A 189 5.15 5.52 14.93
CA LEU A 189 6.49 5.59 15.51
C LEU A 189 7.11 6.99 15.49
N HIS A 190 6.60 7.91 14.64
CA HIS A 190 7.09 9.29 14.58
C HIS A 190 6.33 10.25 15.49
N ASP A 191 5.00 10.06 15.63
CA ASP A 191 4.12 11.05 16.27
C ASP A 191 3.55 10.58 17.63
N LEU A 192 3.56 9.28 17.88
CA LEU A 192 3.06 8.65 19.10
C LEU A 192 4.17 7.79 19.71
N ASP A 193 4.21 7.69 21.05
CA ASP A 193 4.98 6.64 21.70
C ASP A 193 4.14 5.34 21.74
N PRO A 194 4.40 4.36 20.86
CA PRO A 194 3.63 3.11 20.85
C PRO A 194 3.72 2.36 22.17
N ARG A 195 4.80 2.61 22.95
CA ARG A 195 5.01 1.99 24.26
C ARG A 195 4.02 2.50 25.30
N ALA A 196 3.50 3.73 25.12
CA ALA A 196 2.46 4.29 26.00
C ALA A 196 1.11 3.57 25.87
N LEU A 197 0.85 2.92 24.71
CA LEU A 197 -0.39 2.19 24.45
C LEU A 197 -0.24 0.68 24.64
N GLY A 198 1.00 0.19 24.82
CA GLY A 198 1.30 -1.22 25.07
C GLY A 198 0.73 -2.18 23.99
N PRO A 199 0.47 -3.45 24.38
CA PRO A 199 -0.09 -4.46 23.47
C PRO A 199 -1.46 -4.08 22.88
N PHE A 200 -2.21 -3.20 23.57
CA PHE A 200 -3.52 -2.74 23.08
C PHE A 200 -3.44 -2.09 21.69
N PHE A 201 -2.35 -1.37 21.39
CA PHE A 201 -2.21 -0.67 20.11
C PHE A 201 -2.23 -1.61 18.90
N ASP A 202 -1.54 -2.75 18.99
CA ASP A 202 -1.50 -3.74 17.91
C ASP A 202 -2.87 -4.39 17.67
N TYR A 203 -3.59 -4.72 18.75
CA TYR A 203 -4.96 -5.22 18.65
C TYR A 203 -5.91 -4.20 18.05
N TYR A 204 -5.80 -2.94 18.48
CA TYR A 204 -6.60 -1.84 17.93
C TYR A 204 -6.34 -1.62 16.44
N LEU A 205 -5.08 -1.57 16.01
CA LEU A 205 -4.74 -1.43 14.60
C LEU A 205 -5.26 -2.61 13.77
N THR A 206 -5.09 -3.83 14.27
CA THR A 206 -5.60 -5.03 13.60
C THR A 206 -7.12 -4.97 13.43
N PHE A 207 -7.84 -4.57 14.46
CA PHE A 207 -9.30 -4.39 14.43
C PHE A 207 -9.71 -3.30 13.42
N ALA A 208 -9.15 -2.10 13.54
CA ALA A 208 -9.49 -0.96 12.70
C ALA A 208 -9.20 -1.23 11.22
N ILE A 209 -8.01 -1.72 10.90
CA ILE A 209 -7.62 -2.04 9.51
C ILE A 209 -8.48 -3.16 8.94
N SER A 210 -8.79 -4.19 9.73
CA SER A 210 -9.63 -5.29 9.26
C SER A 210 -11.06 -4.84 8.96
N ALA A 211 -11.60 -3.94 9.80
CA ALA A 211 -12.91 -3.36 9.58
C ALA A 211 -12.94 -2.51 8.31
N GLU A 212 -12.01 -1.57 8.16
CA GLU A 212 -11.94 -0.67 6.99
C GLU A 212 -11.72 -1.44 5.69
N VAL A 213 -10.79 -2.39 5.66
CA VAL A 213 -10.54 -3.23 4.47
C VAL A 213 -11.75 -4.11 4.20
N GLY A 214 -12.43 -4.64 5.22
CA GLY A 214 -13.68 -5.40 5.05
C GLY A 214 -14.80 -4.59 4.41
N VAL A 215 -14.99 -3.34 4.85
CA VAL A 215 -15.97 -2.41 4.26
C VAL A 215 -15.63 -2.08 2.81
N LEU A 216 -14.35 -1.82 2.52
CA LEU A 216 -13.86 -1.57 1.17
C LEU A 216 -14.14 -2.76 0.23
N ILE A 217 -13.82 -3.98 0.66
CA ILE A 217 -14.07 -5.20 -0.13
C ILE A 217 -15.57 -5.40 -0.34
N ARG A 218 -16.40 -5.16 0.68
CA ARG A 218 -17.86 -5.21 0.56
C ARG A 218 -18.36 -4.26 -0.52
N TRP A 219 -17.83 -3.04 -0.56
CA TRP A 219 -18.18 -2.05 -1.58
C TRP A 219 -17.77 -2.48 -2.98
N LEU A 220 -16.53 -2.98 -3.15
CA LEU A 220 -16.01 -3.52 -4.42
C LEU A 220 -16.89 -4.66 -4.96
N ILE A 221 -17.16 -5.68 -4.12
CA ILE A 221 -17.96 -6.84 -4.51
C ILE A 221 -19.40 -6.43 -4.78
N GLY A 222 -19.94 -5.46 -4.04
CA GLY A 222 -21.28 -4.89 -4.21
C GLY A 222 -21.46 -4.09 -5.50
N GLY A 223 -20.41 -3.90 -6.29
CA GLY A 223 -20.43 -3.19 -7.57
C GLY A 223 -20.24 -1.69 -7.44
N MET A 224 -19.69 -1.22 -6.30
CA MET A 224 -19.32 0.19 -6.07
C MET A 224 -20.48 1.15 -6.34
N ARG A 225 -21.66 0.84 -5.80
CA ARG A 225 -22.92 1.58 -6.06
C ARG A 225 -22.89 3.00 -5.51
N GLU A 226 -22.30 3.17 -4.32
CA GLU A 226 -22.10 4.47 -3.71
C GLU A 226 -21.02 5.24 -4.47
N SER A 227 -21.14 6.57 -4.57
CA SER A 227 -20.08 7.40 -5.13
C SER A 227 -18.81 7.36 -4.25
N ASP A 228 -17.68 7.77 -4.83
CA ASP A 228 -16.41 7.81 -4.10
C ASP A 228 -16.50 8.71 -2.86
N GLU A 229 -17.23 9.83 -2.96
CA GLU A 229 -17.45 10.77 -1.86
C GLU A 229 -18.38 10.19 -0.78
N GLN A 230 -19.50 9.56 -1.20
CA GLN A 230 -20.41 8.90 -0.27
C GLN A 230 -19.72 7.79 0.50
N MET A 231 -18.95 6.97 -0.20
CA MET A 231 -18.22 5.86 0.43
C MET A 231 -17.10 6.36 1.36
N ALA A 232 -16.37 7.39 0.95
CA ALA A 232 -15.35 8.02 1.78
C ALA A 232 -15.94 8.62 3.07
N GLY A 233 -17.08 9.30 2.96
CA GLY A 233 -17.81 9.83 4.11
C GLY A 233 -18.32 8.73 5.03
N LEU A 234 -18.89 7.64 4.46
CA LEU A 234 -19.34 6.48 5.22
C LEU A 234 -18.16 5.83 5.99
N MET A 235 -17.05 5.56 5.34
CA MET A 235 -15.87 4.97 5.97
C MET A 235 -15.30 5.89 7.07
N THR A 236 -15.22 7.20 6.82
CA THR A 236 -14.81 8.18 7.85
C THR A 236 -15.71 8.12 9.09
N GLY A 237 -17.03 8.02 8.90
CA GLY A 237 -17.97 7.90 10.01
C GLY A 237 -17.86 6.58 10.78
N LEU A 238 -17.66 5.48 10.05
CA LEU A 238 -17.55 4.14 10.64
C LEU A 238 -16.33 3.98 11.56
N MET A 239 -15.24 4.74 11.35
CA MET A 239 -14.08 4.76 12.25
C MET A 239 -14.44 5.17 13.68
N PHE A 240 -15.54 5.91 13.88
CA PHE A 240 -15.93 6.47 15.18
C PHE A 240 -17.24 5.88 15.71
N VAL A 241 -17.87 4.94 14.99
CA VAL A 241 -19.10 4.33 15.44
C VAL A 241 -18.86 3.47 16.68
N ALA A 242 -19.56 3.75 17.76
CA ALA A 242 -19.63 2.86 18.91
C ALA A 242 -20.87 1.95 18.78
N PRO A 243 -20.80 0.66 19.20
CA PRO A 243 -21.93 -0.27 19.08
C PRO A 243 -23.22 0.25 19.68
N GLY A 244 -23.17 1.00 20.78
CA GLY A 244 -24.32 1.58 21.43
C GLY A 244 -25.03 2.67 20.62
N ASP A 245 -24.32 3.35 19.73
CA ASP A 245 -24.85 4.45 18.93
C ASP A 245 -25.94 3.96 17.96
N LEU A 246 -25.75 2.76 17.39
CA LEU A 246 -26.70 2.13 16.47
C LEU A 246 -28.05 1.78 17.13
N TYR A 247 -28.07 1.66 18.46
CA TYR A 247 -29.25 1.34 19.23
C TYR A 247 -29.83 2.56 19.96
N GLY A 248 -29.28 3.76 19.71
CA GLY A 248 -29.71 4.99 20.40
C GLY A 248 -29.37 5.00 21.90
N LYS A 249 -28.45 4.14 22.35
CA LYS A 249 -27.99 4.00 23.75
C LYS A 249 -26.47 4.03 23.79
N PRO A 250 -25.85 5.20 23.65
CA PRO A 250 -24.38 5.29 23.63
C PRO A 250 -23.78 4.74 24.93
N ILE A 251 -22.83 3.84 24.77
CA ILE A 251 -22.06 3.25 25.88
C ILE A 251 -20.79 4.08 26.03
N LYS A 252 -20.68 4.81 27.15
CA LYS A 252 -19.45 5.55 27.50
C LYS A 252 -18.44 4.57 28.10
N LEU A 253 -17.54 4.06 27.27
CA LEU A 253 -16.48 3.17 27.67
C LEU A 253 -15.14 3.80 27.32
N ASP A 254 -14.25 3.92 28.33
CA ASP A 254 -12.83 4.19 28.08
C ASP A 254 -12.17 2.89 27.60
N VAL A 255 -12.23 2.65 26.30
CA VAL A 255 -11.77 1.40 25.66
C VAL A 255 -10.29 1.12 25.97
N PRO A 256 -9.34 2.08 25.86
CA PRO A 256 -7.95 1.84 26.20
C PRO A 256 -7.78 1.39 27.65
N ARG A 257 -8.42 2.06 28.59
CA ARG A 257 -8.35 1.73 30.03
C ARG A 257 -8.95 0.35 30.34
N PHE A 258 -10.09 0.04 29.72
CA PHE A 258 -10.72 -1.28 29.87
C PHE A 258 -9.83 -2.40 29.33
N ALA A 259 -9.27 -2.23 28.13
CA ALA A 259 -8.41 -3.23 27.51
C ALA A 259 -7.11 -3.45 28.30
N LEU A 260 -6.47 -2.37 28.77
CA LEU A 260 -5.26 -2.47 29.59
C LEU A 260 -5.54 -3.17 30.93
N ALA A 261 -6.65 -2.85 31.57
CA ALA A 261 -7.05 -3.54 32.83
C ALA A 261 -7.26 -5.05 32.57
N THR A 262 -7.87 -5.41 31.47
CA THR A 262 -8.11 -6.83 31.10
C THR A 262 -6.80 -7.58 30.81
N LEU A 263 -5.83 -6.94 30.16
CA LEU A 263 -4.52 -7.54 29.86
C LEU A 263 -3.69 -7.76 31.13
N VAL A 264 -3.72 -6.80 32.10
CA VAL A 264 -2.99 -6.92 33.36
C VAL A 264 -3.57 -8.03 34.24
N LEU A 265 -4.90 -8.17 34.30
CA LEU A 265 -5.55 -9.25 35.08
C LEU A 265 -5.22 -10.66 34.55
N GLY A 266 -4.80 -10.78 33.28
CA GLY A 266 -4.37 -12.05 32.71
C GLY A 266 -2.97 -12.51 33.14
N GLU A 267 -2.10 -11.59 33.56
CA GLU A 267 -0.75 -11.90 34.01
C GLU A 267 -0.74 -12.40 35.51
N GLU A 268 -1.64 -11.90 36.35
CA GLU A 268 -1.74 -12.33 37.73
C GLU A 268 -2.32 -13.73 37.95
N ASN A 269 -2.95 -14.33 36.91
CA ASN A 269 -3.52 -15.68 37.01
C ASN A 269 -2.62 -16.78 36.43
N ASN A 270 -1.41 -16.43 35.98
CA ASN A 270 -0.46 -17.39 35.36
C ASN A 270 0.74 -17.73 36.27
N ASP A 271 0.78 -17.23 37.50
CA ASP A 271 1.74 -17.61 38.56
C ASP A 271 1.06 -18.60 39.53
#